data_14d8aad537e1fce1a532bc6c38ec80a8
#
_entry.id   14d8aad537e1fce1a532bc6c38ec80a8
#
_cell.length_a   1.000
_cell.length_b   1.000
_cell.length_c   1.000
_cell.angle_alpha   90.00
_cell.angle_beta   90.00
_cell.angle_gamma   90.00
#
_symmetry.space_group_name_H-M   'P 1'
#
loop_
_entity.id
_entity.type
_entity.pdbx_description
1 polymer ?
#
loop_
_entity_poly.entity_id
_entity_poly.type
_entity_poly.pdbx_seq_one_letter_code
_entity_poly.pdbx_strand_id
1 'polypeptide(L)'
;MSTQILPHPTQSRHCAAPNPRSAAGKWLTVLVVLAGFAMVAFASLTPAKAAQSQQHSWVGDVPIMADLSVEPALGFAFDSPNGRIVMIFASSTAKAADVVRFYNDSLPAIGWVGGDGTWRRGPETLVISEVSTAAGQLWRLMVRPH
;
A
#
# COMPACT_ATOMS: atom_id res chain seq x y z
N MET A 1 -18.63 -52.43 -73.54
CA MET A 1 -18.51 -51.47 -72.42
C MET A 1 -18.32 -52.33 -71.17
N SER A 2 -17.04 -52.56 -70.77
CA SER A 2 -16.71 -53.44 -69.65
C SER A 2 -15.99 -52.65 -68.57
N THR A 3 -16.58 -52.54 -67.46
CA THR A 3 -16.01 -51.88 -66.31
C THR A 3 -15.20 -52.88 -65.49
N GLN A 4 -13.88 -52.69 -65.44
CA GLN A 4 -12.94 -53.48 -64.63
C GLN A 4 -12.91 -52.94 -63.23
N ILE A 5 -13.18 -53.80 -62.24
CA ILE A 5 -13.06 -53.52 -60.81
C ILE A 5 -11.68 -53.98 -60.34
N LEU A 6 -10.85 -53.07 -59.87
CA LEU A 6 -9.56 -53.37 -59.21
C LEU A 6 -9.76 -53.69 -57.73
N PRO A 7 -9.05 -54.69 -57.16
CA PRO A 7 -9.08 -54.97 -55.73
C PRO A 7 -8.16 -54.03 -54.94
N HIS A 8 -8.65 -53.61 -53.78
CA HIS A 8 -7.86 -52.85 -52.80
C HIS A 8 -6.86 -53.75 -52.05
N PRO A 9 -5.63 -53.27 -51.80
CA PRO A 9 -4.72 -53.94 -50.84
C PRO A 9 -5.09 -53.56 -49.39
N THR A 10 -5.21 -54.58 -48.57
CA THR A 10 -5.39 -54.53 -47.15
C THR A 10 -4.13 -53.99 -46.49
N GLN A 11 -4.18 -52.82 -45.90
CA GLN A 11 -3.08 -52.22 -45.18
C GLN A 11 -3.18 -52.60 -43.69
N SER A 12 -2.28 -53.47 -43.26
CA SER A 12 -2.13 -53.88 -41.85
C SER A 12 -1.66 -52.70 -40.98
N ARG A 13 -2.50 -52.22 -40.11
CA ARG A 13 -2.14 -51.22 -39.11
C ARG A 13 -1.33 -51.90 -38.00
N HIS A 14 -0.02 -51.71 -37.98
CA HIS A 14 0.78 -51.94 -36.81
C HIS A 14 0.42 -50.91 -35.74
N CYS A 15 -0.22 -51.38 -34.65
CA CYS A 15 -0.37 -50.61 -33.42
C CYS A 15 1.00 -50.57 -32.73
N ALA A 16 1.70 -49.45 -32.89
CA ALA A 16 2.87 -49.16 -32.06
C ALA A 16 2.38 -48.68 -30.68
N ALA A 17 2.68 -49.44 -29.66
CA ALA A 17 2.42 -49.06 -28.29
C ALA A 17 3.24 -47.80 -27.91
N PRO A 18 2.70 -46.82 -27.22
CA PRO A 18 3.44 -45.65 -26.80
C PRO A 18 4.47 -46.01 -25.72
N ASN A 19 5.70 -45.62 -25.94
CA ASN A 19 6.83 -45.82 -25.03
C ASN A 19 6.65 -44.99 -23.74
N PRO A 20 6.52 -45.61 -22.54
CA PRO A 20 6.21 -44.89 -21.30
C PRO A 20 7.37 -44.04 -20.74
N ARG A 21 8.52 -44.00 -21.43
CA ARG A 21 9.71 -43.28 -20.93
C ARG A 21 9.78 -41.80 -21.30
N SER A 22 8.90 -41.30 -22.19
CA SER A 22 8.96 -39.88 -22.59
C SER A 22 8.02 -38.97 -21.79
N ALA A 23 7.10 -39.53 -21.00
CA ALA A 23 6.14 -38.74 -20.25
C ALA A 23 6.70 -38.16 -18.93
N ALA A 24 7.68 -38.83 -18.34
CA ALA A 24 8.24 -38.44 -17.03
C ALA A 24 9.11 -37.15 -17.12
N GLY A 25 9.78 -36.94 -18.25
CA GLY A 25 10.67 -35.77 -18.40
C GLY A 25 9.95 -34.44 -18.57
N LYS A 26 8.74 -34.44 -19.16
CA LYS A 26 7.98 -33.21 -19.43
C LYS A 26 7.29 -32.66 -18.18
N TRP A 27 6.93 -33.53 -17.24
CA TRP A 27 6.31 -33.10 -15.98
C TRP A 27 7.32 -32.51 -14.99
N LEU A 28 8.57 -33.00 -15.02
CA LEU A 28 9.64 -32.48 -14.15
C LEU A 28 10.04 -31.04 -14.55
N THR A 29 10.08 -30.75 -15.87
CA THR A 29 10.38 -29.38 -16.35
C THR A 29 9.25 -28.40 -16.05
N VAL A 30 7.98 -28.84 -16.11
CA VAL A 30 6.83 -28.00 -15.77
C VAL A 30 6.80 -27.69 -14.27
N LEU A 31 7.12 -28.65 -13.41
CA LEU A 31 7.18 -28.42 -11.95
C LEU A 31 8.31 -27.47 -11.55
N VAL A 32 9.47 -27.54 -12.19
CA VAL A 32 10.58 -26.63 -11.92
C VAL A 32 10.26 -25.20 -12.37
N VAL A 33 9.58 -25.03 -13.50
CA VAL A 33 9.16 -23.69 -13.99
C VAL A 33 8.07 -23.10 -13.09
N LEU A 34 7.11 -23.89 -12.61
CA LEU A 34 6.08 -23.43 -11.67
C LEU A 34 6.66 -23.12 -10.28
N ALA A 35 7.64 -23.86 -9.79
CA ALA A 35 8.32 -23.55 -8.54
C ALA A 35 9.17 -22.28 -8.64
N GLY A 36 9.80 -22.02 -9.80
CA GLY A 36 10.55 -20.80 -10.05
C GLY A 36 9.66 -19.54 -10.13
N PHE A 37 8.44 -19.66 -10.66
CA PHE A 37 7.51 -18.54 -10.76
C PHE A 37 6.88 -18.17 -9.40
N ALA A 38 6.70 -19.14 -8.49
CA ALA A 38 6.19 -18.90 -7.14
C ALA A 38 7.20 -18.14 -6.26
N MET A 39 8.51 -18.27 -6.51
CA MET A 39 9.54 -17.57 -5.72
C MET A 39 9.72 -16.10 -6.11
N VAL A 40 9.37 -15.69 -7.33
CA VAL A 40 9.49 -14.29 -7.78
C VAL A 40 8.32 -13.42 -7.29
N ALA A 41 7.16 -14.02 -6.97
CA ALA A 41 5.98 -13.28 -6.48
C ALA A 41 6.08 -12.82 -5.01
N PHE A 42 7.07 -13.31 -4.23
CA PHE A 42 7.20 -12.96 -2.80
C PHE A 42 8.10 -11.75 -2.52
N ALA A 43 8.75 -11.17 -3.54
CA ALA A 43 9.70 -10.06 -3.36
C ALA A 43 9.08 -8.66 -3.49
N SER A 44 7.75 -8.52 -3.65
CA SER A 44 7.11 -7.24 -3.90
C SER A 44 6.28 -6.68 -2.74
N LEU A 45 6.41 -7.23 -1.53
CA LEU A 45 5.70 -6.71 -0.36
C LEU A 45 6.68 -5.91 0.51
N THR A 46 6.55 -4.63 0.41
CA THR A 46 6.79 -3.56 1.40
C THR A 46 7.94 -2.58 1.12
N PRO A 47 7.63 -1.36 0.67
CA PRO A 47 8.17 -0.19 1.33
C PRO A 47 7.14 0.78 1.91
N ALA A 48 5.83 0.62 1.62
CA ALA A 48 4.83 1.61 2.03
C ALA A 48 4.68 1.75 3.56
N LYS A 49 4.81 0.66 4.31
CA LYS A 49 4.63 0.69 5.77
C LYS A 49 5.81 1.32 6.52
N ALA A 50 7.02 1.23 5.98
CA ALA A 50 8.21 1.83 6.60
C ALA A 50 8.22 3.36 6.46
N ALA A 51 7.75 3.91 5.34
CA ALA A 51 7.65 5.34 5.14
C ALA A 51 6.60 5.98 6.06
N GLN A 52 5.46 5.33 6.27
CA GLN A 52 4.44 5.79 7.20
C GLN A 52 4.90 5.77 8.65
N SER A 53 5.71 4.79 9.07
CA SER A 53 6.22 4.73 10.43
C SER A 53 7.26 5.80 10.74
N GLN A 54 8.05 6.26 9.77
CA GLN A 54 8.98 7.38 9.96
C GLN A 54 8.24 8.72 10.12
N GLN A 55 7.13 8.92 9.45
CA GLN A 55 6.32 10.13 9.56
C GLN A 55 5.50 10.19 10.85
N HIS A 56 5.07 9.05 11.38
CA HIS A 56 4.51 8.97 12.73
C HIS A 56 5.48 9.48 13.80
N SER A 57 6.78 9.26 13.62
CA SER A 57 7.79 9.73 14.58
C SER A 57 7.99 11.25 14.55
N TRP A 58 7.60 11.95 13.49
CA TRP A 58 7.76 13.40 13.40
C TRP A 58 6.71 14.16 14.20
N VAL A 59 5.48 13.66 14.24
CA VAL A 59 4.38 14.26 14.99
C VAL A 59 4.31 13.72 16.43
N GLY A 60 5.28 12.89 16.82
CA GLY A 60 5.34 12.23 18.11
C GLY A 60 4.26 11.15 18.23
N ASP A 61 3.46 11.24 19.26
CA ASP A 61 2.39 10.31 19.59
C ASP A 61 1.01 10.74 19.06
N VAL A 62 0.93 11.83 18.28
CA VAL A 62 -0.32 12.26 17.66
C VAL A 62 -0.79 11.22 16.64
N PRO A 63 -1.98 10.63 16.82
CA PRO A 63 -2.47 9.61 15.91
C PRO A 63 -2.79 10.19 14.54
N ILE A 64 -2.50 9.43 13.49
CA ILE A 64 -2.95 9.75 12.14
C ILE A 64 -4.22 8.94 11.87
N MET A 65 -5.33 9.64 11.59
CA MET A 65 -6.59 9.01 11.22
C MET A 65 -6.39 8.11 9.98
N ALA A 66 -7.01 6.93 9.97
CA ALA A 66 -6.81 5.94 8.91
C ALA A 66 -7.17 6.46 7.50
N ASP A 67 -8.13 7.41 7.44
CA ASP A 67 -8.56 8.04 6.19
C ASP A 67 -7.68 9.23 5.75
N LEU A 68 -6.62 9.54 6.50
CA LEU A 68 -5.62 10.53 6.13
C LEU A 68 -4.42 9.84 5.47
N SER A 69 -4.18 10.16 4.21
CA SER A 69 -2.99 9.76 3.47
C SER A 69 -1.94 10.86 3.56
N VAL A 70 -0.88 10.62 4.32
CA VAL A 70 0.19 11.61 4.52
C VAL A 70 0.96 11.82 3.23
N GLU A 71 1.27 13.08 2.91
CA GLU A 71 2.04 13.53 1.75
C GLU A 71 3.49 13.83 2.18
N PRO A 72 4.42 12.86 2.07
CA PRO A 72 5.77 12.98 2.63
C PRO A 72 6.57 14.15 2.08
N ALA A 73 6.37 14.44 0.80
CA ALA A 73 7.11 15.48 0.10
C ALA A 73 6.78 16.91 0.56
N LEU A 74 5.65 17.08 1.27
CA LEU A 74 5.18 18.37 1.75
C LEU A 74 5.49 18.61 3.23
N GLY A 75 5.84 17.54 3.98
CA GLY A 75 6.14 17.63 5.39
C GLY A 75 7.54 18.14 5.66
N PHE A 76 7.71 18.82 6.79
CA PHE A 76 9.02 19.22 7.29
C PHE A 76 9.06 19.29 8.81
N ALA A 77 10.27 19.23 9.36
CA ALA A 77 10.52 19.46 10.77
C ALA A 77 11.81 20.28 10.91
N PHE A 78 11.82 21.23 11.84
CA PHE A 78 13.02 21.98 12.16
C PHE A 78 13.04 22.38 13.64
N ASP A 79 14.24 22.55 14.17
CA ASP A 79 14.45 22.98 15.55
C ASP A 79 14.54 24.50 15.60
N SER A 80 13.75 25.13 16.50
CA SER A 80 13.80 26.54 16.81
C SER A 80 14.36 26.77 18.22
N PRO A 81 14.77 27.97 18.60
CA PRO A 81 15.22 28.27 19.96
C PRO A 81 14.18 27.94 21.05
N ASN A 82 12.90 27.95 20.69
CA ASN A 82 11.78 27.68 21.62
C ASN A 82 11.31 26.22 21.58
N GLY A 83 11.89 25.38 20.73
CA GLY A 83 11.53 23.98 20.57
C GLY A 83 11.32 23.59 19.10
N ARG A 84 10.98 22.34 18.92
CA ARG A 84 10.81 21.74 17.60
C ARG A 84 9.47 22.12 16.97
N ILE A 85 9.50 22.45 15.68
CA ILE A 85 8.31 22.67 14.86
C ILE A 85 8.22 21.52 13.86
N VAL A 86 7.06 20.88 13.80
CA VAL A 86 6.78 19.80 12.85
C VAL A 86 5.52 20.13 12.10
N MET A 87 5.55 19.97 10.78
CA MET A 87 4.39 20.16 9.92
C MET A 87 4.28 18.99 8.96
N ILE A 88 3.11 18.38 8.91
CA ILE A 88 2.77 17.35 7.91
C ILE A 88 1.50 17.76 7.17
N PHE A 89 1.40 17.28 5.95
CA PHE A 89 0.22 17.42 5.11
C PHE A 89 -0.34 16.06 4.77
N ALA A 90 -1.65 15.96 4.66
CA ALA A 90 -2.34 14.73 4.31
C ALA A 90 -3.54 15.03 3.42
N SER A 91 -3.74 14.18 2.42
CA SER A 91 -4.98 14.15 1.64
C SER A 91 -6.03 13.28 2.34
N SER A 92 -7.32 13.57 2.15
CA SER A 92 -8.41 12.77 2.69
C SER A 92 -9.64 12.83 1.81
N THR A 93 -10.38 11.72 1.77
CA THR A 93 -11.74 11.65 1.22
C THR A 93 -12.83 11.75 2.29
N ALA A 94 -12.44 11.75 3.58
CA ALA A 94 -13.36 11.89 4.70
C ALA A 94 -13.92 13.33 4.74
N LYS A 95 -15.12 13.47 5.31
CA LYS A 95 -15.70 14.80 5.56
C LYS A 95 -14.91 15.52 6.66
N ALA A 96 -14.78 16.83 6.53
CA ALA A 96 -14.07 17.65 7.50
C ALA A 96 -14.57 17.44 8.95
N ALA A 97 -15.88 17.30 9.14
CA ALA A 97 -16.49 17.04 10.43
C ALA A 97 -16.04 15.70 11.05
N ASP A 98 -15.79 14.68 10.23
CA ASP A 98 -15.36 13.37 10.71
C ASP A 98 -13.89 13.42 11.16
N VAL A 99 -13.04 14.15 10.45
CA VAL A 99 -11.65 14.38 10.82
C VAL A 99 -11.58 15.15 12.15
N VAL A 100 -12.30 16.25 12.28
CA VAL A 100 -12.33 17.05 13.52
C VAL A 100 -12.85 16.22 14.68
N ARG A 101 -13.91 15.43 14.49
CA ARG A 101 -14.45 14.54 15.53
C ARG A 101 -13.41 13.52 15.97
N PHE A 102 -12.72 12.85 15.04
CA PHE A 102 -11.67 11.89 15.36
C PHE A 102 -10.60 12.48 16.31
N TYR A 103 -10.13 13.69 16.03
CA TYR A 103 -9.13 14.34 16.85
C TYR A 103 -9.69 14.83 18.17
N ASN A 104 -10.93 15.31 18.22
CA ASN A 104 -11.60 15.67 19.48
C ASN A 104 -11.76 14.47 20.42
N ASP A 105 -11.96 13.27 19.87
CA ASP A 105 -12.15 12.04 20.64
C ASP A 105 -10.82 11.40 21.06
N SER A 106 -9.79 11.45 20.19
CA SER A 106 -8.53 10.72 20.40
C SER A 106 -7.48 11.51 21.20
N LEU A 107 -7.35 12.81 20.97
CA LEU A 107 -6.29 13.62 21.57
C LEU A 107 -6.37 13.77 23.09
N PRO A 108 -7.54 13.87 23.72
CA PRO A 108 -7.62 13.93 25.19
C PRO A 108 -7.04 12.69 25.88
N ALA A 109 -7.14 11.50 25.27
CA ALA A 109 -6.61 10.26 25.82
C ALA A 109 -5.08 10.25 25.96
N ILE A 110 -4.38 11.10 25.21
CA ILE A 110 -2.92 11.24 25.22
C ILE A 110 -2.46 12.60 25.79
N GLY A 111 -3.34 13.26 26.52
CA GLY A 111 -3.02 14.45 27.33
C GLY A 111 -3.10 15.79 26.60
N TRP A 112 -3.63 15.83 25.38
CA TRP A 112 -3.91 17.09 24.71
C TRP A 112 -5.23 17.70 25.21
N VAL A 113 -5.24 19.00 25.45
CA VAL A 113 -6.41 19.76 25.90
C VAL A 113 -6.75 20.83 24.88
N GLY A 114 -8.01 20.86 24.46
CA GLY A 114 -8.49 21.81 23.45
C GLY A 114 -9.60 21.24 22.61
N GLY A 115 -9.75 21.77 21.40
CA GLY A 115 -10.76 21.38 20.42
C GLY A 115 -10.77 22.32 19.24
N ASP A 116 -11.68 22.07 18.29
CA ASP A 116 -11.92 22.93 17.12
C ASP A 116 -10.66 23.27 16.34
N GLY A 117 -9.80 22.27 16.17
CA GLY A 117 -8.57 22.39 15.38
C GLY A 117 -7.35 22.87 16.15
N THR A 118 -7.45 23.16 17.47
CA THR A 118 -6.30 23.59 18.27
C THR A 118 -6.27 22.92 19.63
N TRP A 119 -5.14 22.27 19.95
CA TRP A 119 -4.91 21.58 21.22
C TRP A 119 -3.57 21.99 21.82
N ARG A 120 -3.45 21.89 23.13
CA ARG A 120 -2.24 22.19 23.89
C ARG A 120 -1.86 21.04 24.81
N ARG A 121 -0.55 20.78 24.94
CA ARG A 121 0.00 19.82 25.86
C ARG A 121 1.39 20.29 26.34
N GLY A 122 1.53 20.59 27.64
CA GLY A 122 2.77 21.18 28.15
C GLY A 122 3.15 22.44 27.37
N PRO A 123 4.39 22.55 26.83
CA PRO A 123 4.82 23.72 26.05
C PRO A 123 4.43 23.64 24.57
N GLU A 124 3.68 22.65 24.15
CA GLU A 124 3.37 22.40 22.73
C GLU A 124 1.94 22.79 22.38
N THR A 125 1.76 23.27 21.16
CA THR A 125 0.47 23.52 20.51
C THR A 125 0.38 22.68 19.25
N LEU A 126 -0.66 21.87 19.14
CA LEU A 126 -1.06 21.16 17.94
C LEU A 126 -2.16 21.95 17.24
N VAL A 127 -1.98 22.21 15.94
CA VAL A 127 -3.00 22.82 15.08
C VAL A 127 -3.30 21.88 13.94
N ILE A 128 -4.58 21.57 13.76
CA ILE A 128 -5.09 20.74 12.66
C ILE A 128 -6.06 21.59 11.87
N SER A 129 -5.79 21.80 10.60
CA SER A 129 -6.60 22.66 9.75
C SER A 129 -6.63 22.17 8.30
N GLU A 130 -7.71 22.44 7.64
CA GLU A 130 -7.82 22.28 6.20
C GLU A 130 -7.13 23.44 5.48
N VAL A 131 -6.40 23.13 4.41
CA VAL A 131 -5.72 24.12 3.56
C VAL A 131 -6.00 23.82 2.09
N SER A 132 -6.37 24.86 1.34
CA SER A 132 -6.53 24.77 -0.11
C SER A 132 -5.19 24.97 -0.79
N THR A 133 -4.86 24.07 -1.70
CA THR A 133 -3.63 24.11 -2.49
C THR A 133 -3.94 24.01 -3.98
N ALA A 134 -2.96 24.24 -4.84
CA ALA A 134 -3.12 24.03 -6.28
C ALA A 134 -3.41 22.55 -6.63
N ALA A 135 -3.01 21.60 -5.76
CA ALA A 135 -3.26 20.17 -5.91
C ALA A 135 -4.60 19.74 -5.29
N GLY A 136 -5.35 20.63 -4.67
CA GLY A 136 -6.62 20.35 -4.01
C GLY A 136 -6.60 20.68 -2.51
N GLN A 137 -7.58 20.15 -1.80
CA GLN A 137 -7.75 20.32 -0.36
C GLN A 137 -6.86 19.35 0.40
N LEU A 138 -6.07 19.86 1.34
CA LEU A 138 -5.20 19.07 2.20
C LEU A 138 -5.47 19.39 3.67
N TRP A 139 -5.21 18.43 4.53
CA TRP A 139 -5.11 18.59 5.97
C TRP A 139 -3.68 18.93 6.35
N ARG A 140 -3.53 19.94 7.19
CA ARG A 140 -2.24 20.31 7.79
C ARG A 140 -2.30 20.02 9.28
N LEU A 141 -1.36 19.21 9.77
CA LEU A 141 -1.10 18.95 11.18
C LEU A 141 0.22 19.62 11.54
N MET A 142 0.19 20.56 12.48
CA MET A 142 1.36 21.32 12.88
C MET A 142 1.52 21.28 14.41
N VAL A 143 2.64 20.72 14.87
CA VAL A 143 3.08 20.81 16.26
C VAL A 143 4.13 21.90 16.36
N ARG A 144 3.96 22.82 17.30
CA ARG A 144 4.91 23.93 17.55
C ARG A 144 4.94 24.29 19.04
N PRO A 145 6.03 24.90 19.53
CA PRO A 145 6.03 25.54 20.83
C PRO A 145 5.04 26.72 20.86
N HIS A 146 4.54 27.05 22.04
CA HIS A 146 3.69 28.22 22.27
C HIS A 146 4.37 29.30 23.06
#